data_cd52343391f169f783bae616cfa7ddcb
#
_entry.id   cd52343391f169f783bae616cfa7ddcb
#
_cell.length_a   1.000
_cell.length_b   1.000
_cell.length_c   1.000
_cell.angle_alpha   90.00
_cell.angle_beta   90.00
_cell.angle_gamma   90.00
#
_symmetry.space_group_name_H-M   'P 1'
#
loop_
_entity.id
_entity.type
_entity.pdbx_description
1 polymer ?
#
loop_
_entity_poly.entity_id
_entity_poly.type
_entity_poly.pdbx_seq_one_letter_code
_entity_poly.pdbx_strand_id
1 'polypeptide(L)'
;MNLKPLKDALIIAELKSIPDLKRNPSMVLLVGVISSFPLFYVLVFGGNISYGLVGAMVATISFIGLVAAIQDISFDRYVKIREMIVAMPVNPVSYSVGLALGPLLISAPGLVFFIGLSVALGALPILSIVWAVAMLILCWAACSSIGFIVSTYFRNASVYTLGNIGNILGLGLVFIPPVYYPEEVLGRMRWLSMVFPTSNVAGLIRYYAGTLPLTMETVLIRWLILVATVAVSIIIVSFKAKWRET
;
A
#
# COMPACT_ATOMS: atom_id res chain seq x y z
N MET A 1 20.88 -11.69 -17.64
CA MET A 1 19.67 -11.60 -16.81
C MET A 1 18.48 -11.43 -17.74
N ASN A 2 17.49 -12.30 -17.69
CA ASN A 2 16.33 -12.24 -18.61
C ASN A 2 15.37 -11.14 -18.11
N LEU A 3 15.38 -9.97 -18.74
CA LEU A 3 14.53 -8.82 -18.36
C LEU A 3 13.07 -8.94 -18.85
N LYS A 4 12.74 -10.01 -19.57
CA LYS A 4 11.40 -10.22 -20.10
C LYS A 4 10.29 -10.16 -19.06
N PRO A 5 10.42 -10.82 -17.87
CA PRO A 5 9.35 -10.78 -16.86
C PRO A 5 9.06 -9.39 -16.32
N LEU A 6 10.09 -8.55 -16.17
CA LEU A 6 9.94 -7.18 -15.71
C LEU A 6 9.27 -6.30 -16.77
N LYS A 7 9.66 -6.48 -18.03
CA LYS A 7 9.04 -5.78 -19.16
C LYS A 7 7.56 -6.13 -19.29
N ASP A 8 7.21 -7.40 -19.19
CA ASP A 8 5.82 -7.87 -19.24
C ASP A 8 4.99 -7.27 -18.09
N ALA A 9 5.54 -7.20 -16.86
CA ALA A 9 4.88 -6.57 -15.71
C ALA A 9 4.65 -5.07 -15.93
N LEU A 10 5.62 -4.34 -16.47
CA LEU A 10 5.48 -2.91 -16.76
C LEU A 10 4.42 -2.65 -17.85
N ILE A 11 4.39 -3.47 -18.90
CA ILE A 11 3.37 -3.36 -19.95
C ILE A 11 1.97 -3.59 -19.37
N ILE A 12 1.81 -4.58 -18.50
CA ILE A 12 0.50 -4.84 -17.85
C ILE A 12 0.08 -3.66 -16.96
N ALA A 13 1.02 -3.13 -16.17
CA ALA A 13 0.77 -1.95 -15.35
C ALA A 13 0.35 -0.74 -16.18
N GLU A 14 1.05 -0.49 -17.29
CA GLU A 14 0.74 0.60 -18.21
C GLU A 14 -0.63 0.45 -18.87
N LEU A 15 -0.94 -0.74 -19.39
CA LEU A 15 -2.20 -1.04 -20.06
C LEU A 15 -3.42 -0.90 -19.11
N LYS A 16 -3.25 -1.18 -17.82
CA LYS A 16 -4.32 -1.03 -16.84
C LYS A 16 -4.45 0.39 -16.31
N SER A 17 -3.34 1.06 -16.01
CA SER A 17 -3.37 2.35 -15.29
C SER A 17 -3.53 3.56 -16.19
N ILE A 18 -2.88 3.58 -17.35
CA ILE A 18 -2.90 4.78 -18.22
C ILE A 18 -4.27 5.03 -18.82
N PRO A 19 -5.02 4.04 -19.34
CA PRO A 19 -6.36 4.28 -19.85
C PRO A 19 -7.32 4.80 -18.78
N ASP A 20 -7.25 4.26 -17.57
CA ASP A 20 -8.10 4.68 -16.45
C ASP A 20 -7.76 6.10 -16.00
N LEU A 21 -6.47 6.42 -15.90
CA LEU A 21 -6.00 7.76 -15.55
C LEU A 21 -6.43 8.80 -16.60
N LYS A 22 -6.37 8.45 -17.89
CA LYS A 22 -6.79 9.32 -18.97
C LYS A 22 -8.31 9.52 -19.03
N ARG A 23 -9.09 8.47 -18.76
CA ARG A 23 -10.55 8.52 -18.76
C ARG A 23 -11.14 9.21 -17.54
N ASN A 24 -10.53 9.00 -16.38
CA ASN A 24 -11.00 9.46 -15.08
C ASN A 24 -9.89 10.16 -14.28
N PRO A 25 -9.39 11.33 -14.72
CA PRO A 25 -8.37 12.07 -13.97
C PRO A 25 -8.82 12.47 -12.57
N SER A 26 -10.14 12.52 -12.33
CA SER A 26 -10.74 12.75 -11.02
C SER A 26 -10.42 11.63 -10.00
N MET A 27 -10.05 10.43 -10.43
CA MET A 27 -9.61 9.37 -9.51
C MET A 27 -8.38 9.78 -8.70
N VAL A 28 -7.44 10.49 -9.31
CA VAL A 28 -6.24 11.00 -8.62
C VAL A 28 -6.63 12.01 -7.54
N LEU A 29 -7.58 12.90 -7.86
CA LEU A 29 -8.10 13.88 -6.90
C LEU A 29 -8.86 13.18 -5.77
N LEU A 30 -9.69 12.19 -6.09
CA LEU A 30 -10.46 11.44 -5.09
C LEU A 30 -9.53 10.74 -4.08
N VAL A 31 -8.47 10.09 -4.57
CA VAL A 31 -7.45 9.46 -3.73
C VAL A 31 -6.78 10.49 -2.84
N GLY A 32 -6.39 11.63 -3.38
CA GLY A 32 -5.82 12.75 -2.63
C GLY A 32 -6.76 13.25 -1.53
N VAL A 33 -8.04 13.45 -1.84
CA VAL A 33 -9.06 13.93 -0.89
C VAL A 33 -9.27 12.91 0.24
N ILE A 34 -9.44 11.62 -0.07
CA ILE A 34 -9.63 10.59 0.94
C ILE A 34 -8.42 10.50 1.88
N SER A 35 -7.21 10.57 1.32
CA SER A 35 -5.97 10.53 2.11
C SER A 35 -5.75 11.81 2.93
N SER A 36 -6.31 12.94 2.49
CA SER A 36 -6.22 14.23 3.19
C SER A 36 -7.21 14.38 4.34
N PHE A 37 -8.28 13.59 4.36
CA PHE A 37 -9.31 13.71 5.40
C PHE A 37 -8.75 13.57 6.83
N PRO A 38 -7.92 12.56 7.16
CA PRO A 38 -7.29 12.47 8.46
C PRO A 38 -6.28 13.59 8.73
N LEU A 39 -5.60 14.10 7.69
CA LEU A 39 -4.73 15.26 7.82
C LEU A 39 -5.51 16.50 8.27
N PHE A 40 -6.67 16.75 7.65
CA PHE A 40 -7.56 17.82 8.07
C PHE A 40 -7.98 17.68 9.53
N TYR A 41 -8.33 16.46 9.97
CA TYR A 41 -8.65 16.18 11.36
C TYR A 41 -7.50 16.55 12.31
N VAL A 42 -6.26 16.14 11.99
CA VAL A 42 -5.08 16.48 12.78
C VAL A 42 -4.86 18.00 12.86
N LEU A 43 -5.07 18.71 11.75
CA LEU A 43 -4.92 20.18 11.71
C LEU A 43 -5.98 20.91 12.55
N VAL A 44 -7.24 20.48 12.44
CA VAL A 44 -8.37 21.12 13.14
C VAL A 44 -8.31 20.90 14.65
N PHE A 45 -7.93 19.70 15.09
CA PHE A 45 -7.87 19.37 16.53
C PHE A 45 -6.51 19.61 17.17
N GLY A 46 -5.59 20.30 16.49
CA GLY A 46 -4.30 20.74 17.07
C GLY A 46 -3.27 19.62 17.20
N GLY A 47 -3.37 18.57 16.37
CA GLY A 47 -2.38 17.50 16.32
C GLY A 47 -1.06 17.94 15.68
N ASN A 48 -0.03 17.10 15.84
CA ASN A 48 1.26 17.34 15.20
C ASN A 48 1.16 17.11 13.69
N ILE A 49 1.47 18.13 12.91
CA ILE A 49 1.38 18.12 11.44
C ILE A 49 2.23 16.99 10.80
N SER A 50 3.38 16.66 11.40
CA SER A 50 4.23 15.55 10.94
C SER A 50 3.52 14.21 11.01
N TYR A 51 2.70 13.97 12.05
CA TYR A 51 1.88 12.75 12.15
C TYR A 51 0.81 12.71 11.07
N GLY A 52 0.18 13.85 10.79
CA GLY A 52 -0.83 13.94 9.73
C GLY A 52 -0.26 13.68 8.34
N LEU A 53 0.87 14.29 8.01
CA LEU A 53 1.50 14.17 6.69
C LEU A 53 2.07 12.76 6.45
N VAL A 54 2.80 12.22 7.41
CA VAL A 54 3.31 10.83 7.33
C VAL A 54 2.14 9.86 7.26
N GLY A 55 1.10 10.09 8.07
CA GLY A 55 -0.12 9.30 8.03
C GLY A 55 -0.79 9.32 6.66
N ALA A 56 -0.90 10.49 6.03
CA ALA A 56 -1.49 10.63 4.70
C ALA A 56 -0.69 9.87 3.63
N MET A 57 0.65 9.93 3.65
CA MET A 57 1.50 9.15 2.73
C MET A 57 1.29 7.64 2.91
N VAL A 58 1.33 7.16 4.15
CA VAL A 58 1.16 5.73 4.46
C VAL A 58 -0.25 5.27 4.13
N ALA A 59 -1.28 6.06 4.45
CA ALA A 59 -2.66 5.74 4.12
C ALA A 59 -2.89 5.64 2.61
N THR A 60 -2.38 6.61 1.85
CA THR A 60 -2.51 6.61 0.39
C THR A 60 -1.98 5.31 -0.20
N ILE A 61 -0.75 4.93 0.16
CA ILE A 61 -0.11 3.77 -0.46
C ILE A 61 -0.65 2.43 0.05
N SER A 62 -1.00 2.36 1.33
CA SER A 62 -1.51 1.11 1.92
C SER A 62 -2.95 0.83 1.48
N PHE A 63 -3.81 1.84 1.49
CA PHE A 63 -5.20 1.71 1.09
C PHE A 63 -5.30 1.32 -0.39
N ILE A 64 -4.61 2.07 -1.27
CA ILE A 64 -4.61 1.78 -2.70
C ILE A 64 -3.98 0.42 -2.98
N GLY A 65 -2.83 0.11 -2.37
CA GLY A 65 -2.15 -1.17 -2.56
C GLY A 65 -3.04 -2.36 -2.19
N LEU A 66 -3.76 -2.28 -1.06
CA LEU A 66 -4.64 -3.35 -0.61
C LEU A 66 -5.92 -3.43 -1.45
N VAL A 67 -6.66 -2.31 -1.53
CA VAL A 67 -7.99 -2.28 -2.15
C VAL A 67 -7.93 -2.58 -3.64
N ALA A 68 -6.97 -1.96 -4.34
CA ALA A 68 -6.83 -2.19 -5.77
C ALA A 68 -6.40 -3.63 -6.07
N ALA A 69 -5.48 -4.22 -5.28
CA ALA A 69 -5.10 -5.62 -5.46
C ALA A 69 -6.31 -6.57 -5.31
N ILE A 70 -7.21 -6.30 -4.35
CA ILE A 70 -8.45 -7.08 -4.18
C ILE A 70 -9.41 -6.86 -5.35
N GLN A 71 -9.64 -5.61 -5.74
CA GLN A 71 -10.60 -5.24 -6.77
C GLN A 71 -10.15 -5.72 -8.15
N ASP A 72 -8.90 -5.50 -8.51
CA ASP A 72 -8.37 -5.88 -9.82
C ASP A 72 -8.44 -7.37 -10.06
N ILE A 73 -8.04 -8.19 -9.07
CA ILE A 73 -8.11 -9.65 -9.21
C ILE A 73 -9.57 -10.13 -9.28
N SER A 74 -10.46 -9.53 -8.49
CA SER A 74 -11.86 -9.93 -8.50
C SER A 74 -12.55 -9.52 -9.79
N PHE A 75 -12.23 -8.34 -10.31
CA PHE A 75 -12.74 -7.86 -11.59
C PHE A 75 -12.22 -8.68 -12.77
N ASP A 76 -10.92 -8.98 -12.81
CA ASP A 76 -10.33 -9.81 -13.85
C ASP A 76 -10.93 -11.22 -13.89
N ARG A 77 -11.34 -11.77 -12.73
CA ARG A 77 -12.10 -13.01 -12.65
C ARG A 77 -13.51 -12.87 -13.24
N TYR A 78 -14.18 -11.79 -12.88
CA TYR A 78 -15.56 -11.54 -13.33
C TYR A 78 -15.65 -11.36 -14.86
N VAL A 79 -14.74 -10.60 -15.44
CA VAL A 79 -14.70 -10.32 -16.89
C VAL A 79 -14.00 -11.43 -17.67
N LYS A 80 -13.51 -12.50 -17.02
CA LYS A 80 -12.75 -13.61 -17.62
C LYS A 80 -11.45 -13.21 -18.33
N ILE A 81 -10.93 -12.02 -18.07
CA ILE A 81 -9.62 -11.58 -18.58
C ILE A 81 -8.52 -12.53 -18.13
N ARG A 82 -8.65 -13.12 -16.95
CA ARG A 82 -7.74 -14.13 -16.44
C ARG A 82 -7.60 -15.32 -17.37
N GLU A 83 -8.69 -15.81 -17.95
CA GLU A 83 -8.67 -16.94 -18.90
C GLU A 83 -7.89 -16.57 -20.16
N MET A 84 -8.04 -15.34 -20.64
CA MET A 84 -7.27 -14.82 -21.78
C MET A 84 -5.78 -14.69 -21.46
N ILE A 85 -5.42 -14.24 -20.25
CA ILE A 85 -4.02 -14.08 -19.83
C ILE A 85 -3.36 -15.44 -19.60
N VAL A 86 -4.08 -16.43 -19.08
CA VAL A 86 -3.58 -17.82 -18.94
C VAL A 86 -3.28 -18.45 -20.31
N ALA A 87 -4.01 -18.05 -21.35
CA ALA A 87 -3.76 -18.48 -22.73
C ALA A 87 -2.55 -17.75 -23.38
N MET A 88 -2.10 -16.63 -22.81
CA MET A 88 -0.91 -15.89 -23.27
C MET A 88 0.36 -16.45 -22.61
N PRO A 89 1.55 -16.35 -23.27
CA PRO A 89 2.83 -16.79 -22.72
C PRO A 89 3.37 -15.80 -21.65
N VAL A 90 2.49 -15.33 -20.75
CA VAL A 90 2.84 -14.42 -19.66
C VAL A 90 3.09 -15.23 -18.39
N ASN A 91 4.16 -14.91 -17.68
CA ASN A 91 4.46 -15.52 -16.39
C ASN A 91 3.45 -15.01 -15.32
N PRO A 92 2.82 -15.91 -14.53
CA PRO A 92 1.90 -15.53 -13.44
C PRO A 92 2.48 -14.48 -12.48
N VAL A 93 3.79 -14.56 -12.17
CA VAL A 93 4.47 -13.59 -11.32
C VAL A 93 4.51 -12.21 -11.99
N SER A 94 4.82 -12.14 -13.29
CA SER A 94 4.82 -10.87 -14.03
C SER A 94 3.44 -10.24 -14.07
N TYR A 95 2.40 -11.05 -14.20
CA TYR A 95 1.02 -10.58 -14.15
C TYR A 95 0.65 -10.00 -12.78
N SER A 96 0.94 -10.73 -11.69
CA SER A 96 0.64 -10.25 -10.33
C SER A 96 1.40 -8.97 -9.97
N VAL A 97 2.67 -8.90 -10.36
CA VAL A 97 3.49 -7.70 -10.17
C VAL A 97 2.95 -6.53 -11.00
N GLY A 98 2.57 -6.78 -12.26
CA GLY A 98 1.96 -5.77 -13.13
C GLY A 98 0.65 -5.21 -12.58
N LEU A 99 -0.22 -6.10 -12.06
CA LEU A 99 -1.45 -5.71 -11.38
C LEU A 99 -1.19 -4.83 -10.16
N ALA A 100 -0.18 -5.16 -9.36
CA ALA A 100 0.15 -4.38 -8.18
C ALA A 100 0.80 -3.03 -8.54
N LEU A 101 1.61 -2.95 -9.61
CA LEU A 101 2.26 -1.73 -10.06
C LEU A 101 1.28 -0.69 -10.61
N GLY A 102 0.17 -1.12 -11.23
CA GLY A 102 -0.83 -0.21 -11.76
C GLY A 102 -1.36 0.78 -10.73
N PRO A 103 -1.90 0.32 -9.61
CA PRO A 103 -2.34 1.17 -8.51
C PRO A 103 -1.23 2.05 -7.91
N LEU A 104 0.01 1.57 -7.87
CA LEU A 104 1.15 2.37 -7.44
C LEU A 104 1.35 3.59 -8.34
N LEU A 105 1.23 3.42 -9.65
CA LEU A 105 1.29 4.52 -10.61
C LEU A 105 0.16 5.53 -10.41
N ILE A 106 -1.06 5.07 -10.11
CA ILE A 106 -2.21 5.93 -9.81
C ILE A 106 -2.01 6.71 -8.52
N SER A 107 -1.37 6.11 -7.51
CA SER A 107 -1.10 6.76 -6.22
C SER A 107 0.09 7.72 -6.25
N ALA A 108 0.99 7.60 -7.23
CA ALA A 108 2.22 8.38 -7.31
C ALA A 108 2.01 9.91 -7.24
N PRO A 109 1.05 10.53 -7.95
CA PRO A 109 0.82 11.97 -7.85
C PRO A 109 0.46 12.42 -6.44
N GLY A 110 -0.40 11.68 -5.75
CA GLY A 110 -0.77 11.96 -4.36
C GLY A 110 0.42 11.83 -3.41
N LEU A 111 1.25 10.80 -3.58
CA LEU A 111 2.48 10.61 -2.79
C LEU A 111 3.47 11.75 -3.02
N VAL A 112 3.70 12.15 -4.28
CA VAL A 112 4.59 13.28 -4.61
C VAL A 112 4.09 14.55 -3.96
N PHE A 113 2.78 14.81 -3.99
CA PHE A 113 2.17 15.96 -3.32
C PHE A 113 2.42 15.94 -1.80
N PHE A 114 2.14 14.83 -1.11
CA PHE A 114 2.33 14.75 0.34
C PHE A 114 3.81 14.77 0.75
N ILE A 115 4.71 14.17 -0.03
CA ILE A 115 6.16 14.26 0.19
C ILE A 115 6.61 15.71 0.01
N GLY A 116 6.21 16.38 -1.08
CA GLY A 116 6.54 17.77 -1.34
C GLY A 116 6.04 18.70 -0.24
N LEU A 117 4.79 18.50 0.19
CA LEU A 117 4.21 19.27 1.29
C LEU A 117 4.94 19.01 2.62
N SER A 118 5.36 17.77 2.89
CA SER A 118 6.12 17.42 4.09
C SER A 118 7.49 18.08 4.12
N VAL A 119 8.15 18.19 2.97
CA VAL A 119 9.42 18.90 2.84
C VAL A 119 9.21 20.41 3.00
N ALA A 120 8.21 20.98 2.33
CA ALA A 120 7.90 22.40 2.38
C ALA A 120 7.57 22.90 3.81
N LEU A 121 6.90 22.05 4.61
CA LEU A 121 6.55 22.35 6.00
C LEU A 121 7.63 21.92 7.01
N GLY A 122 8.80 21.45 6.55
CA GLY A 122 9.89 21.03 7.42
C GLY A 122 9.62 19.74 8.22
N ALA A 123 8.56 19.01 7.90
CA ALA A 123 8.22 17.75 8.57
C ALA A 123 9.07 16.57 8.09
N LEU A 124 9.68 16.66 6.89
CA LEU A 124 10.53 15.64 6.31
C LEU A 124 11.81 16.29 5.74
N PRO A 125 13.00 16.05 6.31
CA PRO A 125 14.26 16.48 5.72
C PRO A 125 14.48 15.87 4.32
N ILE A 126 15.10 16.62 3.41
CA ILE A 126 15.34 16.18 2.01
C ILE A 126 16.10 14.86 1.97
N LEU A 127 17.10 14.67 2.82
CA LEU A 127 17.89 13.43 2.89
C LEU A 127 17.05 12.22 3.34
N SER A 128 15.97 12.45 4.05
CA SER A 128 15.07 11.40 4.54
C SER A 128 14.07 10.93 3.47
N ILE A 129 13.93 11.63 2.35
CA ILE A 129 13.02 11.26 1.25
C ILE A 129 13.35 9.87 0.73
N VAL A 130 14.64 9.54 0.56
CA VAL A 130 15.06 8.21 0.05
C VAL A 130 14.57 7.10 0.96
N TRP A 131 14.72 7.27 2.28
CA TRP A 131 14.21 6.31 3.27
C TRP A 131 12.69 6.25 3.28
N ALA A 132 12.01 7.39 3.21
CA ALA A 132 10.55 7.44 3.15
C ALA A 132 10.02 6.70 1.92
N VAL A 133 10.57 6.93 0.74
CA VAL A 133 10.18 6.25 -0.49
C VAL A 133 10.43 4.74 -0.40
N ALA A 134 11.59 4.31 0.10
CA ALA A 134 11.89 2.89 0.27
C ALA A 134 10.87 2.20 1.20
N MET A 135 10.51 2.84 2.31
CA MET A 135 9.52 2.31 3.25
C MET A 135 8.10 2.31 2.69
N LEU A 136 7.73 3.34 1.92
CA LEU A 136 6.43 3.37 1.25
C LEU A 136 6.31 2.27 0.20
N ILE A 137 7.37 1.96 -0.54
CA ILE A 137 7.39 0.81 -1.47
C ILE A 137 7.22 -0.51 -0.73
N LEU A 138 7.88 -0.70 0.41
CA LEU A 138 7.70 -1.91 1.22
C LEU A 138 6.29 -1.99 1.83
N CYS A 139 5.72 -0.86 2.26
CA CYS A 139 4.34 -0.78 2.72
C CYS A 139 3.35 -1.21 1.63
N TRP A 140 3.54 -0.66 0.41
CA TRP A 140 2.76 -1.05 -0.74
C TRP A 140 2.88 -2.55 -1.04
N ALA A 141 4.09 -3.10 -1.06
CA ALA A 141 4.31 -4.51 -1.30
C ALA A 141 3.63 -5.40 -0.24
N ALA A 142 3.71 -5.03 1.04
CA ALA A 142 3.04 -5.74 2.13
C ALA A 142 1.51 -5.68 1.97
N CYS A 143 0.94 -4.50 1.76
CA CYS A 143 -0.50 -4.30 1.64
C CYS A 143 -1.08 -4.97 0.38
N SER A 144 -0.39 -4.84 -0.76
CA SER A 144 -0.80 -5.52 -2.00
C SER A 144 -0.75 -7.03 -1.86
N SER A 145 0.27 -7.58 -1.21
CA SER A 145 0.38 -9.01 -0.94
C SER A 145 -0.75 -9.52 -0.03
N ILE A 146 -1.14 -8.76 0.99
CA ILE A 146 -2.32 -9.05 1.82
C ILE A 146 -3.59 -9.04 0.96
N GLY A 147 -3.73 -8.05 0.07
CA GLY A 147 -4.85 -7.98 -0.87
C GLY A 147 -4.94 -9.21 -1.78
N PHE A 148 -3.81 -9.69 -2.29
CA PHE A 148 -3.73 -10.94 -3.06
C PHE A 148 -4.16 -12.17 -2.23
N ILE A 149 -3.75 -12.27 -0.97
CA ILE A 149 -4.18 -13.34 -0.06
C ILE A 149 -5.70 -13.30 0.08
N VAL A 150 -6.27 -12.15 0.45
CA VAL A 150 -7.72 -11.97 0.64
C VAL A 150 -8.48 -12.40 -0.62
N SER A 151 -8.11 -11.90 -1.79
CA SER A 151 -8.81 -12.24 -3.03
C SER A 151 -8.65 -13.71 -3.43
N THR A 152 -7.58 -14.38 -3.01
CA THR A 152 -7.36 -15.82 -3.27
C THR A 152 -8.21 -16.69 -2.36
N TYR A 153 -8.35 -16.33 -1.09
CA TYR A 153 -9.15 -17.11 -0.12
C TYR A 153 -10.65 -16.94 -0.34
N PHE A 154 -11.12 -15.74 -0.67
CA PHE A 154 -12.54 -15.46 -0.92
C PHE A 154 -12.91 -15.61 -2.40
N ARG A 155 -12.47 -16.69 -3.02
CA ARG A 155 -12.63 -16.93 -4.47
C ARG A 155 -14.10 -16.87 -4.94
N ASN A 156 -15.04 -17.32 -4.13
CA ASN A 156 -16.47 -17.40 -4.46
C ASN A 156 -17.24 -16.12 -4.13
N ALA A 157 -16.60 -15.14 -3.51
CA ALA A 157 -17.24 -13.88 -3.19
C ALA A 157 -17.43 -13.02 -4.45
N SER A 158 -18.53 -12.28 -4.50
CA SER A 158 -18.78 -11.33 -5.58
C SER A 158 -17.74 -10.20 -5.58
N VAL A 159 -17.54 -9.57 -6.73
CA VAL A 159 -16.66 -8.38 -6.86
C VAL A 159 -17.05 -7.29 -5.85
N TYR A 160 -18.36 -7.08 -5.66
CA TYR A 160 -18.88 -6.10 -4.72
C TYR A 160 -18.54 -6.46 -3.26
N THR A 161 -18.72 -7.73 -2.87
CA THR A 161 -18.35 -8.22 -1.52
C THR A 161 -16.85 -8.06 -1.26
N LEU A 162 -16.02 -8.42 -2.23
CA LEU A 162 -14.57 -8.27 -2.12
C LEU A 162 -14.15 -6.80 -2.04
N GLY A 163 -14.82 -5.91 -2.79
CA GLY A 163 -14.60 -4.47 -2.68
C GLY A 163 -14.90 -3.94 -1.28
N ASN A 164 -16.01 -4.36 -0.68
CA ASN A 164 -16.38 -3.96 0.69
C ASN A 164 -15.38 -4.51 1.73
N ILE A 165 -14.97 -5.77 1.60
CA ILE A 165 -13.93 -6.35 2.47
C ILE A 165 -12.63 -5.56 2.34
N GLY A 166 -12.22 -5.22 1.11
CA GLY A 166 -11.04 -4.42 0.85
C GLY A 166 -11.09 -3.05 1.52
N ASN A 167 -12.23 -2.37 1.41
CA ASN A 167 -12.43 -1.05 2.04
C ASN A 167 -12.36 -1.13 3.57
N ILE A 168 -13.03 -2.12 4.18
CA ILE A 168 -13.01 -2.31 5.64
C ILE A 168 -11.59 -2.63 6.13
N LEU A 169 -10.90 -3.54 5.45
CA LEU A 169 -9.52 -3.89 5.79
C LEU A 169 -8.56 -2.71 5.56
N GLY A 170 -8.73 -1.97 4.48
CA GLY A 170 -7.91 -0.79 4.17
C GLY A 170 -8.06 0.30 5.23
N LEU A 171 -9.30 0.61 5.63
CA LEU A 171 -9.56 1.53 6.73
C LEU A 171 -9.00 0.98 8.05
N GLY A 172 -9.19 -0.31 8.33
CA GLY A 172 -8.65 -0.96 9.52
C GLY A 172 -7.13 -0.86 9.61
N LEU A 173 -6.41 -1.10 8.52
CA LEU A 173 -4.94 -1.00 8.47
C LEU A 173 -4.41 0.44 8.64
N VAL A 174 -5.24 1.44 8.39
CA VAL A 174 -4.85 2.85 8.47
C VAL A 174 -5.24 3.48 9.81
N PHE A 175 -6.43 3.16 10.32
CA PHE A 175 -7.00 3.87 11.49
C PHE A 175 -6.83 3.13 12.81
N ILE A 176 -6.75 1.78 12.81
CA ILE A 176 -6.54 1.02 14.04
C ILE A 176 -5.10 1.18 14.56
N PRO A 177 -4.04 1.02 13.72
CA PRO A 177 -2.69 1.24 14.17
C PRO A 177 -2.35 2.74 14.24
N PRO A 178 -1.31 3.13 15.01
CA PRO A 178 -0.94 4.53 15.22
C PRO A 178 -0.24 5.13 13.99
N VAL A 179 -0.98 5.23 12.88
CA VAL A 179 -0.50 5.86 11.65
C VAL A 179 -0.63 7.37 11.73
N TYR A 180 -1.74 7.89 12.26
CA TYR A 180 -2.03 9.33 12.38
C TYR A 180 -1.81 9.91 13.77
N TYR A 181 -1.61 9.07 14.77
CA TYR A 181 -1.50 9.46 16.16
C TYR A 181 -0.27 8.82 16.84
N PRO A 182 0.17 9.35 17.98
CA PRO A 182 1.29 8.77 18.73
C PRO A 182 0.96 7.39 19.31
N GLU A 183 1.97 6.52 19.40
CA GLU A 183 1.81 5.17 19.95
C GLU A 183 1.42 5.14 21.43
N GLU A 184 1.71 6.21 22.15
CA GLU A 184 1.39 6.40 23.56
C GLU A 184 -0.12 6.35 23.82
N VAL A 185 -0.93 6.73 22.83
CA VAL A 185 -2.41 6.68 22.89
C VAL A 185 -2.92 5.26 23.10
N LEU A 186 -2.19 4.26 22.59
CA LEU A 186 -2.55 2.84 22.75
C LEU A 186 -2.32 2.32 24.18
N GLY A 187 -1.60 3.03 25.04
CA GLY A 187 -1.33 2.62 26.41
C GLY A 187 -0.76 1.19 26.49
N ARG A 188 -1.50 0.28 27.14
CA ARG A 188 -1.10 -1.13 27.30
C ARG A 188 -1.07 -1.91 25.98
N MET A 189 -1.78 -1.45 24.94
CA MET A 189 -1.84 -2.08 23.64
C MET A 189 -0.76 -1.57 22.66
N ARG A 190 0.28 -0.88 23.15
CA ARG A 190 1.36 -0.33 22.32
C ARG A 190 2.04 -1.39 21.44
N TRP A 191 2.08 -2.66 21.87
CA TRP A 191 2.59 -3.76 21.07
C TRP A 191 1.87 -3.96 19.72
N LEU A 192 0.58 -3.54 19.60
CA LEU A 192 -0.17 -3.57 18.36
C LEU A 192 0.49 -2.70 17.28
N SER A 193 1.19 -1.63 17.66
CA SER A 193 1.89 -0.79 16.70
C SER A 193 2.94 -1.55 15.90
N MET A 194 3.52 -2.60 16.48
CA MET A 194 4.56 -3.40 15.82
C MET A 194 3.98 -4.48 14.89
N VAL A 195 2.73 -4.91 15.11
CA VAL A 195 2.11 -5.96 14.30
C VAL A 195 1.72 -5.44 12.90
N PHE A 196 1.29 -4.20 12.82
CA PHE A 196 0.78 -3.63 11.58
C PHE A 196 1.90 -3.06 10.70
N PRO A 197 2.00 -3.46 9.41
CA PRO A 197 3.02 -2.92 8.50
C PRO A 197 2.92 -1.40 8.32
N THR A 198 1.71 -0.86 8.30
CA THR A 198 1.44 0.58 8.16
C THR A 198 2.00 1.39 9.31
N SER A 199 1.83 0.92 10.54
CA SER A 199 2.40 1.56 11.74
C SER A 199 3.91 1.49 11.78
N ASN A 200 4.49 0.34 11.39
CA ASN A 200 5.95 0.19 11.32
C ASN A 200 6.56 1.19 10.33
N VAL A 201 5.94 1.33 9.15
CA VAL A 201 6.37 2.29 8.13
C VAL A 201 6.23 3.73 8.65
N ALA A 202 5.09 4.09 9.24
CA ALA A 202 4.88 5.42 9.79
C ALA A 202 5.92 5.76 10.88
N GLY A 203 6.20 4.81 11.79
CA GLY A 203 7.21 4.98 12.83
C GLY A 203 8.63 5.13 12.28
N LEU A 204 8.99 4.32 11.28
CA LEU A 204 10.30 4.41 10.64
C LEU A 204 10.49 5.72 9.86
N ILE A 205 9.49 6.16 9.09
CA ILE A 205 9.56 7.47 8.40
C ILE A 205 9.78 8.59 9.41
N ARG A 206 9.04 8.60 10.51
CA ARG A 206 9.18 9.60 11.58
C ARG A 206 10.56 9.55 12.27
N TYR A 207 11.10 8.34 12.47
CA TYR A 207 12.45 8.16 13.00
C TYR A 207 13.50 8.79 12.08
N TYR A 208 13.48 8.46 10.79
CA TYR A 208 14.43 9.03 9.83
C TYR A 208 14.19 10.53 9.56
N ALA A 209 12.96 11.01 9.78
CA ALA A 209 12.66 12.44 9.77
C ALA A 209 13.13 13.18 11.04
N GLY A 210 13.60 12.45 12.07
CA GLY A 210 14.03 13.02 13.35
C GLY A 210 12.88 13.49 14.25
N THR A 211 11.63 13.15 13.91
CA THR A 211 10.44 13.57 14.68
C THR A 211 10.02 12.57 15.75
N LEU A 212 10.53 11.34 15.71
CA LEU A 212 10.26 10.29 16.69
C LEU A 212 11.57 9.65 17.14
N PRO A 213 11.99 9.81 18.42
CA PRO A 213 13.16 9.11 18.94
C PRO A 213 12.82 7.62 19.15
N LEU A 214 13.52 6.74 18.44
CA LEU A 214 13.45 5.29 18.64
C LEU A 214 14.82 4.74 18.99
N THR A 215 14.88 3.66 19.79
CA THR A 215 16.11 2.91 20.01
C THR A 215 16.47 2.13 18.75
N MET A 216 17.76 1.90 18.51
CA MET A 216 18.22 1.16 17.33
C MET A 216 17.64 -0.25 17.29
N GLU A 217 17.44 -0.88 18.44
CA GLU A 217 16.76 -2.16 18.56
C GLU A 217 15.33 -2.11 18.03
N THR A 218 14.55 -1.10 18.42
CA THR A 218 13.17 -0.92 17.92
C THR A 218 13.14 -0.69 16.42
N VAL A 219 14.08 0.08 15.88
CA VAL A 219 14.22 0.32 14.43
C VAL A 219 14.47 -1.00 13.71
N LEU A 220 15.41 -1.82 14.17
CA LEU A 220 15.72 -3.11 13.57
C LEU A 220 14.52 -4.07 13.63
N ILE A 221 13.82 -4.13 14.76
CA ILE A 221 12.61 -4.96 14.92
C ILE A 221 11.54 -4.53 13.91
N ARG A 222 11.28 -3.24 13.74
CA ARG A 222 10.29 -2.72 12.76
C ARG A 222 10.67 -3.08 11.33
N TRP A 223 11.94 -2.94 10.96
CA TRP A 223 12.45 -3.35 9.66
C TRP A 223 12.26 -4.86 9.43
N LEU A 224 12.60 -5.67 10.43
CA LEU A 224 12.49 -7.11 10.35
C LEU A 224 11.03 -7.55 10.20
N ILE A 225 10.11 -6.97 10.96
CA ILE A 225 8.67 -7.27 10.86
C ILE A 225 8.15 -6.88 9.48
N LEU A 226 8.53 -5.71 8.97
CA LEU A 226 8.08 -5.24 7.66
C LEU A 226 8.55 -6.17 6.53
N VAL A 227 9.85 -6.51 6.52
CA VAL A 227 10.43 -7.45 5.54
C VAL A 227 9.82 -8.85 5.68
N ALA A 228 9.65 -9.33 6.92
CA ALA A 228 9.02 -10.62 7.19
C ALA A 228 7.56 -10.65 6.69
N THR A 229 6.79 -9.57 6.90
CA THR A 229 5.41 -9.48 6.40
C THR A 229 5.37 -9.61 4.88
N VAL A 230 6.25 -8.92 4.16
CA VAL A 230 6.35 -9.02 2.69
C VAL A 230 6.74 -10.44 2.27
N ALA A 231 7.79 -11.00 2.89
CA ALA A 231 8.29 -12.33 2.54
C ALA A 231 7.24 -13.43 2.79
N VAL A 232 6.62 -13.42 3.96
CA VAL A 232 5.57 -14.41 4.33
C VAL A 232 4.37 -14.27 3.41
N SER A 233 3.95 -13.06 3.10
CA SER A 233 2.82 -12.83 2.18
C SER A 233 3.12 -13.34 0.77
N ILE A 234 4.30 -13.07 0.23
CA ILE A 234 4.73 -13.58 -1.08
C ILE A 234 4.78 -15.12 -1.07
N ILE A 235 5.31 -15.72 -0.01
CA ILE A 235 5.35 -17.19 0.15
C ILE A 235 3.92 -17.76 0.12
N ILE A 236 3.01 -17.20 0.91
CA ILE A 236 1.61 -17.66 0.96
C ILE A 236 0.94 -17.55 -0.42
N VAL A 237 1.15 -16.44 -1.11
CA VAL A 237 0.61 -16.22 -2.46
C VAL A 237 1.20 -17.24 -3.44
N SER A 238 2.51 -17.49 -3.41
CA SER A 238 3.16 -18.42 -4.34
C SER A 238 2.75 -19.87 -4.14
N PHE A 239 2.52 -20.31 -2.90
CA PHE A 239 2.08 -21.68 -2.62
C PHE A 239 0.62 -21.94 -2.95
N LYS A 240 -0.26 -20.94 -2.81
CA LYS A 240 -1.71 -21.10 -3.03
C LYS A 240 -2.23 -20.53 -4.34
N ALA A 241 -1.42 -19.75 -5.04
CA ALA A 241 -1.78 -19.25 -6.37
C ALA A 241 -1.75 -20.39 -7.39
N LYS A 242 -2.72 -21.29 -7.30
CA LYS A 242 -3.04 -22.26 -8.36
C LYS A 242 -3.63 -21.50 -9.55
N TRP A 243 -2.78 -20.78 -10.25
CA TRP A 243 -3.16 -19.91 -11.37
C TRP A 243 -3.65 -20.69 -12.59
N ARG A 244 -3.38 -22.02 -12.64
CA ARG A 244 -3.71 -22.90 -13.75
C ARG A 244 -4.83 -23.92 -13.47
N GLU A 245 -5.37 -23.95 -12.26
CA GLU A 245 -6.51 -24.83 -11.98
C GLU A 245 -7.80 -24.03 -12.21
N THR A 246 -8.49 -24.41 -13.27
CA THR A 246 -9.86 -24.04 -13.63
C THR A 246 -10.86 -24.56 -12.61
#